data_887d313cf98d5c89018ef4aaa8e11b98
#
_entry.id   887d313cf98d5c89018ef4aaa8e11b98
#
_cell.length_a   1.000
_cell.length_b   1.000
_cell.length_c   1.000
_cell.angle_alpha   90.00
_cell.angle_beta   90.00
_cell.angle_gamma   90.00
#
_symmetry.space_group_name_H-M   'P 1'
#
loop_
_entity.id
_entity.type
_entity.pdbx_description
1 polymer ?
#
loop_
_entity_poly.entity_id
_entity_poly.type
_entity_poly.pdbx_seq_one_letter_code
_entity_poly.pdbx_strand_id
1 'polypeptide(L)'
;MDYLVRLEQARDVRPSAQVVQSLSNALKLSPDQTGYLFSLAGHRAPERASAHEVPDGIRQLIDDVAPLPAMVLDHRLDILATNDMMAALLLDIDRRPVVDRNVLRMCFLDKRFDGFYEARDDVVRGAVADLRAAWVNHSHDAKLAALIEELERESTEFSRYWQSREVSVRNRGDKPMRHPLVGQITVTFDVLTPLGDPDLRLIVYRPADAQSRSALDELGRLRTQRSQRHLHTI
;
A
#
# COMPACT_ATOMS: atom_id res chain seq x y z
N MET A 1 -26.16 -34.14 -12.62
CA MET A 1 -26.23 -33.60 -14.00
C MET A 1 -27.16 -32.39 -14.16
N ASP A 2 -28.21 -32.28 -13.37
CA ASP A 2 -29.21 -31.19 -13.46
C ASP A 2 -28.73 -29.75 -13.15
N TYR A 3 -27.74 -29.60 -12.26
CA TYR A 3 -27.32 -28.26 -11.79
C TYR A 3 -26.56 -27.45 -12.86
N LEU A 4 -25.62 -28.10 -13.56
CA LEU A 4 -24.87 -27.48 -14.66
C LEU A 4 -25.79 -27.05 -15.82
N VAL A 5 -26.74 -27.91 -16.20
CA VAL A 5 -27.73 -27.62 -17.26
C VAL A 5 -28.62 -26.43 -16.87
N ARG A 6 -29.01 -26.32 -15.59
CA ARG A 6 -29.79 -25.17 -15.09
C ARG A 6 -28.97 -23.87 -15.07
N LEU A 7 -27.66 -23.97 -14.77
CA LEU A 7 -26.74 -22.84 -14.81
C LEU A 7 -26.54 -22.34 -16.24
N GLU A 8 -26.32 -23.25 -17.20
CA GLU A 8 -26.20 -22.94 -18.64
C GLU A 8 -27.46 -22.32 -19.22
N GLN A 9 -28.64 -22.70 -18.70
CA GLN A 9 -29.94 -22.15 -19.13
C GLN A 9 -30.33 -20.86 -18.42
N ALA A 10 -29.45 -20.26 -17.60
CA ALA A 10 -29.66 -19.04 -16.81
C ALA A 10 -30.98 -19.08 -15.98
N ARG A 11 -31.41 -20.25 -15.53
CA ARG A 11 -32.62 -20.44 -14.75
C ARG A 11 -32.35 -20.24 -13.26
N ASP A 12 -32.47 -19.02 -12.79
CA ASP A 12 -32.62 -18.59 -11.37
C ASP A 12 -31.65 -19.27 -10.36
N VAL A 13 -30.43 -19.61 -10.81
CA VAL A 13 -29.41 -20.25 -9.99
C VAL A 13 -28.27 -19.25 -9.78
N ARG A 14 -28.11 -18.78 -8.55
CA ARG A 14 -26.87 -18.09 -8.16
C ARG A 14 -25.85 -19.15 -7.72
N PRO A 15 -24.80 -19.40 -8.51
CA PRO A 15 -23.79 -20.38 -8.12
C PRO A 15 -23.04 -19.89 -6.88
N SER A 16 -22.74 -20.80 -5.95
CA SER A 16 -21.88 -20.45 -4.81
C SER A 16 -20.45 -20.16 -5.26
N ALA A 17 -19.68 -19.42 -4.47
CA ALA A 17 -18.28 -19.10 -4.76
C ALA A 17 -17.44 -20.38 -5.04
N GLN A 18 -17.73 -21.49 -4.35
CA GLN A 18 -17.06 -22.77 -4.55
C GLN A 18 -17.36 -23.38 -5.93
N VAL A 19 -18.59 -23.25 -6.40
CA VAL A 19 -18.98 -23.70 -7.75
C VAL A 19 -18.33 -22.85 -8.82
N VAL A 20 -18.28 -21.53 -8.63
CA VAL A 20 -17.58 -20.59 -9.54
C VAL A 20 -16.10 -20.92 -9.63
N GLN A 21 -15.43 -21.21 -8.49
CA GLN A 21 -14.04 -21.61 -8.47
C GLN A 21 -13.81 -22.95 -9.20
N SER A 22 -14.70 -23.93 -8.99
CA SER A 22 -14.61 -25.22 -9.67
C SER A 22 -14.78 -25.11 -11.18
N LEU A 23 -15.70 -24.24 -11.63
CA LEU A 23 -15.88 -23.92 -13.04
C LEU A 23 -14.66 -23.23 -13.65
N SER A 24 -14.08 -22.24 -12.93
CA SER A 24 -12.87 -21.55 -13.38
C SER A 24 -11.71 -22.51 -13.59
N ASN A 25 -11.54 -23.47 -12.68
CA ASN A 25 -10.49 -24.49 -12.75
C ASN A 25 -10.76 -25.47 -13.92
N ALA A 26 -12.01 -25.94 -14.07
CA ALA A 26 -12.37 -26.91 -15.10
C ALA A 26 -12.23 -26.29 -16.52
N LEU A 27 -12.57 -25.03 -16.67
CA LEU A 27 -12.47 -24.28 -17.92
C LEU A 27 -11.06 -23.69 -18.15
N LYS A 28 -10.13 -23.87 -17.20
CA LYS A 28 -8.77 -23.32 -17.24
C LYS A 28 -8.76 -21.82 -17.55
N LEU A 29 -9.67 -21.08 -16.91
CA LEU A 29 -9.79 -19.64 -17.11
C LEU A 29 -8.52 -18.92 -16.64
N SER A 30 -8.18 -17.86 -17.36
CA SER A 30 -7.15 -16.93 -16.87
C SER A 30 -7.60 -16.26 -15.57
N PRO A 31 -6.68 -15.68 -14.79
CA PRO A 31 -7.04 -14.95 -13.58
C PRO A 31 -8.07 -13.84 -13.80
N ASP A 32 -7.98 -13.11 -14.92
CA ASP A 32 -8.92 -12.05 -15.25
C ASP A 32 -10.31 -12.60 -15.63
N GLN A 33 -10.33 -13.71 -16.37
CA GLN A 33 -11.56 -14.42 -16.68
C GLN A 33 -12.22 -15.00 -15.44
N THR A 34 -11.43 -15.52 -14.50
CA THR A 34 -11.89 -16.00 -13.20
C THR A 34 -12.51 -14.84 -12.41
N GLY A 35 -11.82 -13.71 -12.28
CA GLY A 35 -12.34 -12.52 -11.62
C GLY A 35 -13.66 -12.03 -12.23
N TYR A 36 -13.74 -12.02 -13.55
CA TYR A 36 -14.96 -11.67 -14.27
C TYR A 36 -16.11 -12.65 -13.98
N LEU A 37 -15.84 -13.96 -13.99
CA LEU A 37 -16.83 -15.00 -13.67
C LEU A 37 -17.37 -14.86 -12.24
N PHE A 38 -16.47 -14.58 -11.26
CA PHE A 38 -16.87 -14.30 -9.89
C PHE A 38 -17.78 -13.06 -9.81
N SER A 39 -17.44 -11.98 -10.52
CA SER A 39 -18.25 -10.76 -10.56
C SER A 39 -19.63 -11.00 -11.15
N LEU A 40 -19.74 -11.78 -12.23
CA LEU A 40 -21.02 -12.17 -12.83
C LEU A 40 -21.88 -12.98 -11.87
N ALA A 41 -21.26 -13.82 -11.04
CA ALA A 41 -21.96 -14.62 -10.03
C ALA A 41 -22.35 -13.81 -8.78
N GLY A 42 -21.97 -12.51 -8.71
CA GLY A 42 -22.19 -11.66 -7.54
C GLY A 42 -21.30 -11.99 -6.37
N HIS A 43 -20.16 -12.64 -6.62
CA HIS A 43 -19.14 -12.97 -5.64
C HIS A 43 -17.87 -12.16 -5.90
N ARG A 44 -17.07 -11.97 -4.83
CA ARG A 44 -15.68 -11.52 -4.96
C ARG A 44 -14.82 -12.73 -5.32
N ALA A 45 -13.91 -12.57 -6.28
CA ALA A 45 -12.93 -13.60 -6.58
C ALA A 45 -12.11 -13.94 -5.32
N PRO A 46 -11.75 -15.23 -5.09
CA PRO A 46 -10.88 -15.57 -3.99
C PRO A 46 -9.56 -14.85 -4.15
N GLU A 47 -9.05 -14.35 -3.02
CA GLU A 47 -7.76 -13.70 -2.96
C GLU A 47 -6.69 -14.65 -3.51
N ARG A 48 -5.90 -14.14 -4.43
CA ARG A 48 -4.65 -14.82 -4.76
C ARG A 48 -3.83 -14.87 -3.47
N ALA A 49 -3.35 -16.06 -3.09
CA ALA A 49 -2.25 -16.18 -2.17
C ALA A 49 -0.99 -15.64 -2.87
N SER A 50 -0.97 -14.34 -3.13
CA SER A 50 0.14 -13.67 -3.77
C SER A 50 1.20 -13.40 -2.71
N ALA A 51 2.35 -14.02 -2.83
CA ALA A 51 3.55 -13.29 -2.48
C ALA A 51 3.40 -11.97 -3.26
N HIS A 52 3.27 -10.83 -2.55
CA HIS A 52 3.04 -9.53 -3.17
C HIS A 52 4.33 -9.09 -3.90
N GLU A 53 4.58 -9.72 -5.04
CA GLU A 53 5.62 -9.28 -5.95
C GLU A 53 5.08 -8.09 -6.74
N VAL A 54 5.76 -6.97 -6.64
CA VAL A 54 5.43 -5.80 -7.45
C VAL A 54 5.71 -6.16 -8.90
N PRO A 55 4.72 -6.09 -9.81
CA PRO A 55 4.94 -6.34 -11.24
C PRO A 55 6.05 -5.44 -11.79
N ASP A 56 6.90 -5.98 -12.68
CA ASP A 56 8.04 -5.26 -13.24
C ASP A 56 7.64 -3.93 -13.89
N GLY A 57 6.51 -3.88 -14.60
CA GLY A 57 6.00 -2.65 -15.19
C GLY A 57 5.64 -1.57 -14.16
N ILE A 58 5.12 -1.96 -12.97
CA ILE A 58 4.85 -1.01 -11.89
C ILE A 58 6.16 -0.57 -11.22
N ARG A 59 7.12 -1.48 -11.08
CA ARG A 59 8.45 -1.15 -10.55
C ARG A 59 9.16 -0.15 -11.47
N GLN A 60 9.15 -0.38 -12.77
CA GLN A 60 9.69 0.57 -13.73
C GLN A 60 8.97 1.91 -13.69
N LEU A 61 7.64 1.91 -13.59
CA LEU A 61 6.84 3.14 -13.52
C LEU A 61 7.23 4.03 -12.34
N ILE A 62 7.46 3.47 -11.14
CA ILE A 62 7.90 4.28 -9.99
C ILE A 62 9.28 4.88 -10.18
N ASP A 63 10.16 4.23 -10.94
CA ASP A 63 11.48 4.78 -11.29
C ASP A 63 11.36 5.86 -12.37
N ASP A 64 10.50 5.67 -13.37
CA ASP A 64 10.28 6.61 -14.47
C ASP A 64 9.62 7.93 -14.02
N VAL A 65 8.86 7.94 -12.93
CA VAL A 65 8.28 9.19 -12.39
C VAL A 65 9.26 10.03 -11.59
N ALA A 66 10.52 9.58 -11.42
CA ALA A 66 11.55 10.40 -10.77
C ALA A 66 11.67 11.77 -11.48
N PRO A 67 11.93 12.89 -10.75
CA PRO A 67 12.31 12.95 -9.33
C PRO A 67 11.16 12.99 -8.33
N LEU A 68 9.94 12.64 -8.70
CA LEU A 68 8.84 12.58 -7.74
C LEU A 68 9.00 11.35 -6.83
N PRO A 69 8.87 11.50 -5.50
CA PRO A 69 8.84 10.36 -4.60
C PRO A 69 7.66 9.43 -4.92
N ALA A 70 7.95 8.14 -5.13
CA ALA A 70 6.93 7.15 -5.44
C ALA A 70 7.19 5.83 -4.71
N MET A 71 6.10 5.17 -4.27
CA MET A 71 6.15 3.87 -3.59
C MET A 71 4.97 2.99 -3.94
N VAL A 72 5.14 1.69 -3.74
CA VAL A 72 4.08 0.69 -3.85
C VAL A 72 3.85 0.08 -2.47
N LEU A 73 2.58 0.06 -2.06
CA LEU A 73 2.12 -0.57 -0.82
C LEU A 73 1.21 -1.75 -1.15
N ASP A 74 1.17 -2.74 -0.26
CA ASP A 74 0.10 -3.74 -0.25
C ASP A 74 -1.07 -3.31 0.66
N HIS A 75 -2.07 -4.19 0.78
CA HIS A 75 -3.23 -3.96 1.65
C HIS A 75 -2.90 -3.88 3.15
N ARG A 76 -1.75 -4.42 3.60
CA ARG A 76 -1.26 -4.32 4.98
C ARG A 76 -0.48 -3.02 5.23
N LEU A 77 -0.32 -2.19 4.19
CA LEU A 77 0.53 -1.01 4.17
C LEU A 77 2.04 -1.35 4.30
N ASP A 78 2.42 -2.58 3.90
CA ASP A 78 3.82 -2.94 3.71
C ASP A 78 4.38 -2.23 2.48
N ILE A 79 5.55 -1.59 2.61
CA ILE A 79 6.23 -0.90 1.52
C ILE A 79 6.98 -1.94 0.69
N LEU A 80 6.42 -2.30 -0.46
CA LEU A 80 6.93 -3.34 -1.34
C LEU A 80 8.05 -2.83 -2.26
N ALA A 81 7.93 -1.59 -2.70
CA ALA A 81 8.93 -0.91 -3.52
C ALA A 81 8.90 0.60 -3.29
N THR A 82 10.05 1.23 -3.49
CA THR A 82 10.20 2.69 -3.52
C THR A 82 11.17 3.07 -4.62
N ASN A 83 10.99 4.25 -5.22
CA ASN A 83 12.10 4.85 -5.94
C ASN A 83 13.08 5.55 -4.97
N ASP A 84 14.23 5.98 -5.47
CA ASP A 84 15.29 6.61 -4.68
C ASP A 84 14.82 7.85 -3.92
N MET A 85 13.94 8.64 -4.53
CA MET A 85 13.41 9.87 -3.90
C MET A 85 12.48 9.55 -2.73
N MET A 86 11.60 8.57 -2.86
CA MET A 86 10.76 8.13 -1.76
C MET A 86 11.60 7.49 -0.65
N ALA A 87 12.60 6.68 -1.00
CA ALA A 87 13.49 6.10 -0.02
C ALA A 87 14.22 7.16 0.81
N ALA A 88 14.74 8.21 0.15
CA ALA A 88 15.37 9.34 0.83
C ALA A 88 14.39 10.13 1.70
N LEU A 89 13.19 10.40 1.18
CA LEU A 89 12.15 11.13 1.90
C LEU A 89 11.69 10.38 3.17
N LEU A 90 11.63 9.06 3.11
CA LEU A 90 11.27 8.19 4.25
C LEU A 90 12.50 7.71 5.05
N LEU A 91 13.51 8.59 5.20
CA LEU A 91 14.68 8.38 6.07
C LEU A 91 15.46 7.09 5.73
N ASP A 92 15.75 6.88 4.44
CA ASP A 92 16.46 5.71 3.90
C ASP A 92 15.74 4.38 4.23
N ILE A 93 14.42 4.34 4.04
CA ILE A 93 13.57 3.17 4.32
C ILE A 93 14.03 1.90 3.58
N ASP A 94 14.62 2.04 2.39
CA ASP A 94 15.16 0.95 1.58
C ASP A 94 16.36 0.22 2.22
N ARG A 95 17.00 0.83 3.20
CA ARG A 95 18.11 0.24 3.98
C ARG A 95 17.65 -0.49 5.24
N ARG A 96 16.36 -0.49 5.52
CA ARG A 96 15.78 -1.16 6.68
C ARG A 96 15.47 -2.62 6.39
N PRO A 97 15.40 -3.47 7.41
CA PRO A 97 14.83 -4.80 7.27
C PRO A 97 13.44 -4.73 6.62
N VAL A 98 13.13 -5.67 5.74
CA VAL A 98 11.83 -5.68 5.01
C VAL A 98 10.65 -5.68 5.99
N VAL A 99 10.76 -6.38 7.11
CA VAL A 99 9.72 -6.44 8.15
C VAL A 99 9.39 -5.05 8.73
N ASP A 100 10.35 -4.14 8.76
CA ASP A 100 10.17 -2.79 9.30
C ASP A 100 9.63 -1.78 8.27
N ARG A 101 9.54 -2.20 7.00
CA ARG A 101 9.06 -1.33 5.91
C ARG A 101 7.52 -1.34 5.85
N ASN A 102 6.90 -0.85 6.91
CA ASN A 102 5.44 -0.76 7.01
C ASN A 102 5.06 0.61 7.52
N VAL A 103 4.07 1.25 6.85
CA VAL A 103 3.65 2.62 7.17
C VAL A 103 3.14 2.76 8.61
N LEU A 104 2.43 1.76 9.12
CA LEU A 104 1.91 1.80 10.50
C LEU A 104 3.03 1.64 11.53
N ARG A 105 3.98 0.72 11.31
CA ARG A 105 5.15 0.60 12.18
C ARG A 105 5.97 1.88 12.20
N MET A 106 6.14 2.53 11.03
CA MET A 106 6.79 3.84 10.96
C MET A 106 6.05 4.88 11.80
N CYS A 107 4.72 4.94 11.69
CA CYS A 107 3.94 5.95 12.41
C CYS A 107 3.84 5.71 13.92
N PHE A 108 3.78 4.46 14.37
CA PHE A 108 3.44 4.12 15.76
C PHE A 108 4.57 3.54 16.58
N LEU A 109 5.58 2.92 15.95
CA LEU A 109 6.66 2.22 16.66
C LEU A 109 8.04 2.82 16.41
N ASP A 110 8.22 3.60 15.34
CA ASP A 110 9.53 4.13 15.00
C ASP A 110 9.73 5.59 15.45
N LYS A 111 10.47 5.78 16.50
CA LYS A 111 10.79 7.10 17.07
C LYS A 111 11.45 8.09 16.09
N ARG A 112 12.03 7.62 14.98
CA ARG A 112 12.61 8.50 13.95
C ARG A 112 11.56 9.31 13.22
N PHE A 113 10.31 8.85 13.23
CA PHE A 113 9.17 9.54 12.66
C PHE A 113 8.41 10.40 13.67
N ASP A 114 8.91 10.53 14.91
CA ASP A 114 8.36 11.46 15.89
C ASP A 114 8.53 12.90 15.37
N GLY A 115 7.42 13.62 15.24
CA GLY A 115 7.41 14.97 14.67
C GLY A 115 7.67 15.06 13.16
N PHE A 116 7.81 13.94 12.45
CA PHE A 116 8.01 13.93 11.00
C PHE A 116 6.79 14.44 10.24
N TYR A 117 5.59 14.00 10.59
CA TYR A 117 4.34 14.50 10.03
C TYR A 117 3.79 15.64 10.89
N GLU A 118 3.64 16.84 10.33
CA GLU A 118 3.09 18.00 11.07
C GLU A 118 1.60 17.81 11.35
N ALA A 119 0.84 17.26 10.39
CA ALA A 119 -0.55 16.85 10.58
C ALA A 119 -0.66 15.34 10.90
N ARG A 120 0.08 14.88 11.93
CA ARG A 120 0.24 13.47 12.25
C ARG A 120 -1.10 12.77 12.50
N ASP A 121 -2.03 13.43 13.20
CA ASP A 121 -3.35 12.89 13.51
C ASP A 121 -4.12 12.48 12.23
N ASP A 122 -4.09 13.31 11.20
CA ASP A 122 -4.74 13.02 9.90
C ASP A 122 -4.07 11.85 9.19
N VAL A 123 -2.73 11.76 9.25
CA VAL A 123 -1.97 10.68 8.62
C VAL A 123 -2.27 9.35 9.28
N VAL A 124 -2.24 9.28 10.62
CA VAL A 124 -2.47 8.03 11.34
C VAL A 124 -3.94 7.58 11.28
N ARG A 125 -4.91 8.51 11.31
CA ARG A 125 -6.33 8.20 11.08
C ARG A 125 -6.55 7.56 9.71
N GLY A 126 -5.96 8.16 8.67
CA GLY A 126 -6.05 7.61 7.32
C GLY A 126 -5.45 6.21 7.21
N ALA A 127 -4.24 6.01 7.75
CA ALA A 127 -3.56 4.70 7.72
C ALA A 127 -4.33 3.62 8.51
N VAL A 128 -4.89 3.97 9.68
CA VAL A 128 -5.71 3.03 10.47
C VAL A 128 -7.04 2.73 9.77
N ALA A 129 -7.66 3.71 9.10
CA ALA A 129 -8.87 3.48 8.30
C ALA A 129 -8.61 2.54 7.13
N ASP A 130 -7.48 2.70 6.43
CA ASP A 130 -7.03 1.80 5.37
C ASP A 130 -6.81 0.37 5.88
N LEU A 131 -6.11 0.23 7.02
CA LEU A 131 -5.90 -1.08 7.66
C LEU A 131 -7.23 -1.75 8.03
N ARG A 132 -8.19 -0.98 8.53
CA ARG A 132 -9.51 -1.50 8.90
C ARG A 132 -10.29 -1.97 7.68
N ALA A 133 -10.23 -1.22 6.57
CA ALA A 133 -10.81 -1.65 5.31
C ALA A 133 -10.15 -2.95 4.80
N ALA A 134 -8.83 -3.05 4.92
CA ALA A 134 -8.10 -4.28 4.62
C ALA A 134 -8.54 -5.44 5.51
N TRP A 135 -8.68 -5.25 6.82
CA TRP A 135 -9.13 -6.27 7.76
C TRP A 135 -10.49 -6.86 7.41
N VAL A 136 -11.45 -6.03 6.99
CA VAL A 136 -12.77 -6.49 6.55
C VAL A 136 -12.67 -7.34 5.28
N ASN A 137 -11.78 -6.98 4.37
CA ASN A 137 -11.64 -7.62 3.08
C ASN A 137 -10.74 -8.87 3.11
N HIS A 138 -9.80 -8.96 4.07
CA HIS A 138 -8.76 -9.99 4.17
C HIS A 138 -8.77 -10.66 5.55
N SER A 139 -9.94 -11.05 6.03
CA SER A 139 -10.15 -11.61 7.38
C SER A 139 -9.36 -12.90 7.68
N HIS A 140 -8.84 -13.57 6.65
CA HIS A 140 -8.03 -14.79 6.78
C HIS A 140 -6.52 -14.55 6.63
N ASP A 141 -6.08 -13.31 6.45
CA ASP A 141 -4.66 -12.97 6.35
C ASP A 141 -4.01 -12.99 7.75
N ALA A 142 -3.28 -14.07 8.03
CA ALA A 142 -2.59 -14.25 9.30
C ALA A 142 -1.51 -13.19 9.57
N LYS A 143 -0.86 -12.63 8.50
CA LYS A 143 0.13 -11.57 8.65
C LYS A 143 -0.53 -10.24 9.00
N LEU A 144 -1.70 -9.96 8.44
CA LEU A 144 -2.49 -8.79 8.81
C LEU A 144 -2.95 -8.87 10.26
N ALA A 145 -3.45 -10.04 10.70
CA ALA A 145 -3.83 -10.28 12.08
C ALA A 145 -2.65 -10.06 13.04
N ALA A 146 -1.50 -10.65 12.73
CA ALA A 146 -0.28 -10.49 13.54
C ALA A 146 0.22 -9.05 13.60
N LEU A 147 0.11 -8.27 12.51
CA LEU A 147 0.44 -6.85 12.48
C LEU A 147 -0.47 -6.04 13.43
N ILE A 148 -1.78 -6.31 13.39
CA ILE A 148 -2.75 -5.63 14.26
C ILE A 148 -2.45 -5.94 15.73
N GLU A 149 -2.24 -7.22 16.07
CA GLU A 149 -1.91 -7.66 17.43
C GLU A 149 -0.60 -7.02 17.95
N GLU A 150 0.42 -6.95 17.11
CA GLU A 150 1.67 -6.28 17.43
C GLU A 150 1.45 -4.80 17.74
N LEU A 151 0.74 -4.08 16.85
CA LEU A 151 0.49 -2.65 17.00
C LEU A 151 -0.37 -2.35 18.24
N GLU A 152 -1.37 -3.19 18.54
CA GLU A 152 -2.19 -3.04 19.76
C GLU A 152 -1.38 -3.27 21.04
N ARG A 153 -0.44 -4.22 21.02
CA ARG A 153 0.43 -4.51 22.17
C ARG A 153 1.48 -3.43 22.39
N GLU A 154 2.10 -2.92 21.31
CA GLU A 154 3.25 -2.02 21.40
C GLU A 154 2.86 -0.53 21.42
N SER A 155 1.64 -0.17 21.01
CA SER A 155 1.20 1.22 20.90
C SER A 155 -0.20 1.44 21.48
N THR A 156 -0.27 2.09 22.65
CA THR A 156 -1.55 2.54 23.23
C THR A 156 -2.24 3.57 22.35
N GLU A 157 -1.47 4.36 21.59
CA GLU A 157 -2.01 5.31 20.64
C GLU A 157 -2.71 4.59 19.47
N PHE A 158 -2.09 3.56 18.88
CA PHE A 158 -2.72 2.75 17.85
C PHE A 158 -4.00 2.12 18.36
N SER A 159 -3.98 1.49 19.55
CA SER A 159 -5.16 0.86 20.16
C SER A 159 -6.33 1.84 20.27
N ARG A 160 -6.08 3.10 20.66
CA ARG A 160 -7.12 4.14 20.71
C ARG A 160 -7.73 4.42 19.34
N TYR A 161 -6.90 4.61 18.29
CA TYR A 161 -7.40 4.82 16.92
C TYR A 161 -8.12 3.59 16.38
N TRP A 162 -7.61 2.39 16.65
CA TRP A 162 -8.21 1.15 16.21
C TRP A 162 -9.60 0.94 16.80
N GLN A 163 -9.83 1.30 18.06
CA GLN A 163 -11.11 1.21 18.75
C GLN A 163 -12.12 2.29 18.33
N SER A 164 -11.67 3.45 17.86
CA SER A 164 -12.56 4.59 17.52
C SER A 164 -13.52 4.29 16.36
N ARG A 165 -13.27 3.24 15.57
CA ARG A 165 -14.09 2.79 14.43
C ARG A 165 -14.36 3.87 13.37
N GLU A 166 -13.59 4.94 13.34
CA GLU A 166 -13.66 5.93 12.29
C GLU A 166 -13.18 5.32 10.96
N VAL A 167 -13.96 5.49 9.90
CA VAL A 167 -13.62 5.07 8.55
C VAL A 167 -13.57 6.32 7.68
N SER A 168 -12.37 6.74 7.30
CA SER A 168 -12.16 7.85 6.37
C SER A 168 -10.97 7.54 5.48
N VAL A 169 -11.24 6.99 4.30
CA VAL A 169 -10.20 6.72 3.29
C VAL A 169 -10.01 7.99 2.46
N ARG A 170 -8.78 8.52 2.45
CA ARG A 170 -8.40 9.66 1.62
C ARG A 170 -7.45 9.20 0.52
N ASN A 171 -7.89 9.27 -0.72
CA ASN A 171 -7.07 8.91 -1.87
C ASN A 171 -6.22 10.10 -2.39
N ARG A 172 -6.37 11.29 -1.80
CA ARG A 172 -5.67 12.51 -2.18
C ARG A 172 -5.66 13.51 -1.02
N GLY A 173 -4.63 14.32 -0.93
CA GLY A 173 -4.53 15.41 0.05
C GLY A 173 -3.11 15.94 0.19
N ASP A 174 -2.97 16.95 1.03
CA ASP A 174 -1.67 17.51 1.38
C ASP A 174 -1.13 16.83 2.64
N LYS A 175 0.16 16.61 2.64
CA LYS A 175 0.88 15.98 3.74
C LYS A 175 2.09 16.84 4.12
N PRO A 176 1.93 17.75 5.08
CA PRO A 176 3.05 18.54 5.59
C PRO A 176 3.95 17.67 6.45
N MET A 177 5.26 17.76 6.20
CA MET A 177 6.31 16.98 6.84
C MET A 177 7.47 17.85 7.26
N ARG A 178 8.21 17.43 8.27
CA ARG A 178 9.48 18.02 8.71
C ARG A 178 10.60 16.98 8.55
N HIS A 179 11.34 17.12 7.47
CA HIS A 179 12.46 16.22 7.18
C HIS A 179 13.75 16.71 7.88
N PRO A 180 14.50 15.83 8.55
CA PRO A 180 15.68 16.24 9.37
C PRO A 180 16.78 16.90 8.57
N LEU A 181 16.93 16.62 7.27
CA LEU A 181 18.01 17.17 6.44
C LEU A 181 17.61 18.43 5.69
N VAL A 182 16.35 18.58 5.29
CA VAL A 182 15.92 19.66 4.38
C VAL A 182 14.77 20.50 4.93
N GLY A 183 14.35 20.23 6.17
CA GLY A 183 13.33 21.05 6.85
C GLY A 183 11.90 20.74 6.40
N GLN A 184 11.08 21.76 6.29
CA GLN A 184 9.67 21.62 5.94
C GLN A 184 9.46 21.27 4.46
N ILE A 185 8.61 20.28 4.24
CA ILE A 185 8.15 19.84 2.92
C ILE A 185 6.65 19.60 2.99
N THR A 186 5.88 20.17 2.11
CA THR A 186 4.48 19.81 1.91
C THR A 186 4.35 19.10 0.56
N VAL A 187 3.83 17.88 0.59
CA VAL A 187 3.54 17.13 -0.64
C VAL A 187 2.04 16.92 -0.79
N THR A 188 1.56 17.02 -2.01
CA THR A 188 0.25 16.49 -2.40
C THR A 188 0.44 15.04 -2.82
N PHE A 189 -0.33 14.13 -2.26
CA PHE A 189 -0.26 12.72 -2.62
C PHE A 189 -1.46 12.29 -3.45
N ASP A 190 -1.20 11.41 -4.41
CA ASP A 190 -2.23 10.71 -5.19
C ASP A 190 -2.03 9.19 -4.99
N VAL A 191 -3.14 8.46 -4.82
CA VAL A 191 -3.15 7.00 -4.71
C VAL A 191 -3.81 6.41 -5.94
N LEU A 192 -3.10 5.51 -6.61
CA LEU A 192 -3.54 4.81 -7.80
C LEU A 192 -3.60 3.30 -7.48
N THR A 193 -4.67 2.65 -7.84
CA THR A 193 -4.83 1.20 -7.67
C THR A 193 -4.82 0.55 -9.04
N PRO A 194 -3.89 -0.38 -9.30
CA PRO A 194 -3.88 -1.12 -10.56
C PRO A 194 -5.13 -1.98 -10.70
N LEU A 195 -5.77 -1.96 -11.86
CA LEU A 195 -6.99 -2.75 -12.12
C LEU A 195 -6.75 -4.26 -11.98
N GLY A 196 -5.55 -4.71 -12.33
CA GLY A 196 -5.18 -6.15 -12.28
C GLY A 196 -4.83 -6.64 -10.87
N ASP A 197 -4.58 -5.75 -9.92
CA ASP A 197 -4.28 -6.08 -8.52
C ASP A 197 -4.81 -4.99 -7.59
N PRO A 198 -6.06 -5.11 -7.10
CA PRO A 198 -6.69 -4.12 -6.25
C PRO A 198 -6.08 -4.00 -4.84
N ASP A 199 -5.21 -4.93 -4.46
CA ASP A 199 -4.52 -4.92 -3.17
C ASP A 199 -3.22 -4.13 -3.23
N LEU A 200 -2.73 -3.79 -4.41
CA LEU A 200 -1.61 -2.87 -4.60
C LEU A 200 -2.07 -1.42 -4.68
N ARG A 201 -1.26 -0.54 -4.10
CA ARG A 201 -1.45 0.92 -4.17
C ARG A 201 -0.15 1.57 -4.58
N LEU A 202 -0.16 2.24 -5.71
CA LEU A 202 0.91 3.12 -6.14
C LEU A 202 0.66 4.51 -5.56
N ILE A 203 1.58 5.02 -4.77
CA ILE A 203 1.51 6.35 -4.16
C ILE A 203 2.59 7.23 -4.79
N VAL A 204 2.17 8.38 -5.29
CA VAL A 204 3.08 9.40 -5.85
C VAL A 204 2.92 10.69 -5.07
N TYR A 205 4.05 11.28 -4.66
CA TYR A 205 4.09 12.55 -3.97
C TYR A 205 4.56 13.65 -4.93
N ARG A 206 3.81 14.75 -4.97
CA ARG A 206 4.18 15.95 -5.71
C ARG A 206 4.43 17.09 -4.73
N PRO A 207 5.46 17.92 -4.91
CA PRO A 207 5.64 19.11 -4.08
C PRO A 207 4.43 20.04 -4.22
N ALA A 208 3.86 20.49 -3.10
CA ALA A 208 2.69 21.36 -3.09
C ALA A 208 3.02 22.79 -3.49
N ASP A 209 4.27 23.22 -3.30
CA ASP A 209 4.76 24.56 -3.56
C ASP A 209 6.23 24.59 -4.02
N ALA A 210 6.73 25.78 -4.36
CA ALA A 210 8.11 25.96 -4.84
C ALA A 210 9.15 25.69 -3.74
N GLN A 211 8.85 25.97 -2.48
CA GLN A 211 9.74 25.67 -1.35
C GLN A 211 9.91 24.17 -1.18
N SER A 212 8.82 23.43 -1.18
CA SER A 212 8.81 21.97 -1.08
C SER A 212 9.52 21.33 -2.27
N ARG A 213 9.38 21.88 -3.48
CA ARG A 213 10.14 21.43 -4.66
C ARG A 213 11.64 21.60 -4.43
N SER A 214 12.08 22.77 -3.99
CA SER A 214 13.50 23.04 -3.74
C SER A 214 14.06 22.11 -2.64
N ALA A 215 13.29 21.82 -1.60
CA ALA A 215 13.68 20.88 -0.55
C ALA A 215 13.81 19.45 -1.07
N LEU A 216 12.89 18.98 -1.92
CA LEU A 216 13.02 17.66 -2.56
C LEU A 216 14.23 17.59 -3.49
N ASP A 217 14.49 18.62 -4.29
CA ASP A 217 15.66 18.69 -5.16
C ASP A 217 16.98 18.62 -4.35
N GLU A 218 17.03 19.31 -3.19
CA GLU A 218 18.18 19.22 -2.29
C GLU A 218 18.32 17.83 -1.68
N LEU A 219 17.23 17.21 -1.27
CA LEU A 219 17.24 15.84 -0.75
C LEU A 219 17.78 14.84 -1.79
N GLY A 220 17.38 14.97 -3.04
CA GLY A 220 17.90 14.16 -4.16
C GLY A 220 19.40 14.33 -4.35
N ARG A 221 19.91 15.57 -4.30
CA ARG A 221 21.35 15.86 -4.36
C ARG A 221 22.13 15.20 -3.21
N LEU A 222 21.62 15.31 -1.99
CA LEU A 222 22.23 14.70 -0.80
C LEU A 222 22.27 13.16 -0.90
N ARG A 223 21.21 12.55 -1.44
CA ARG A 223 21.16 11.10 -1.68
C ARG A 223 22.24 10.66 -2.67
N THR A 224 22.34 11.32 -3.81
CA THR A 224 23.33 11.01 -4.84
C THR A 224 24.77 11.12 -4.30
N GLN A 225 25.06 12.19 -3.56
CA GLN A 225 26.38 12.38 -2.95
C GLN A 225 26.74 11.27 -1.94
N ARG A 226 25.77 10.80 -1.15
CA ARG A 226 25.99 9.70 -0.19
C ARG A 226 26.26 8.37 -0.93
N SER A 227 25.54 8.08 -2.00
CA SER A 227 25.75 6.88 -2.80
C SER A 227 27.14 6.87 -3.44
N GLN A 228 27.59 8.01 -3.99
CA GLN A 228 28.93 8.14 -4.58
C GLN A 228 30.07 7.95 -3.55
N ARG A 229 29.92 8.49 -2.33
CA ARG A 229 30.91 8.31 -1.26
C ARG A 229 31.08 6.85 -0.85
N HIS A 230 30.01 6.07 -0.81
CA HIS A 230 30.05 4.64 -0.48
C HIS A 230 30.79 3.83 -1.54
N LEU A 231 30.67 4.19 -2.82
CA LEU A 231 31.35 3.51 -3.92
C LEU A 231 32.87 3.79 -3.94
N HIS A 232 33.34 4.87 -3.34
CA HIS A 232 34.78 5.24 -3.29
C HIS A 232 35.49 4.72 -2.04
N THR A 233 34.77 4.06 -1.12
CA THR A 233 35.33 3.57 0.16
C THR A 233 35.47 2.02 0.17
N ILE A 234 35.17 1.37 -0.95
CA ILE A 234 35.39 -0.06 -1.20
C ILE A 234 36.61 -0.20 -2.14
#